data_a9bd5d8c58103e05789bd09bac67b32c
#
_entry.id   a9bd5d8c58103e05789bd09bac67b32c
#
_cell.length_a   1.000
_cell.length_b   1.000
_cell.length_c   1.000
_cell.angle_alpha   90.00
_cell.angle_beta   90.00
_cell.angle_gamma   90.00
#
_symmetry.space_group_name_H-M   'P 1'
#
loop_
_entity.id
_entity.type
_entity.pdbx_description
1 polymer ?
#
loop_
_entity_poly.entity_id
_entity_poly.type
_entity_poly.pdbx_seq_one_letter_code
_entity_poly.pdbx_strand_id
1 'polypeptide(L)'
;MALILNEEQQLLKDTAKEFVSNNAPINHFREIRDSNNELGYSKDIWKKMVDLGWAGILIPEEYGGSNFGMIGLGSVLEETGRCLVPSPLFSTALLGVSLIELGGNKDQKEELLNEIAEG
;
A
#
# COMPACT_ATOMS: atom_id res chain seq x y z
N MET A 1 23.03 -2.42 -10.07
CA MET A 1 21.75 -2.05 -9.42
C MET A 1 22.08 -1.35 -8.12
N ALA A 2 21.64 -0.12 -7.97
CA ALA A 2 21.85 0.62 -6.73
C ALA A 2 20.69 0.38 -5.76
N LEU A 3 20.98 -0.01 -4.53
CA LEU A 3 20.01 -0.08 -3.44
C LEU A 3 19.84 1.26 -2.72
N ILE A 4 20.25 2.34 -3.37
CA ILE A 4 20.16 3.70 -2.86
C ILE A 4 18.86 4.31 -3.41
N LEU A 5 18.02 4.79 -2.50
CA LEU A 5 16.80 5.47 -2.86
C LEU A 5 17.12 6.85 -3.48
N ASN A 6 16.38 7.23 -4.51
CA ASN A 6 16.39 8.62 -4.98
C ASN A 6 15.61 9.52 -4.01
N GLU A 7 15.61 10.83 -4.25
CA GLU A 7 14.96 11.81 -3.36
C GLU A 7 13.46 11.55 -3.19
N GLU A 8 12.76 11.22 -4.28
CA GLU A 8 11.32 10.95 -4.24
C GLU A 8 11.00 9.65 -3.48
N GLN A 9 11.79 8.60 -3.69
CA GLN A 9 11.67 7.33 -2.98
C GLN A 9 11.97 7.50 -1.49
N GLN A 10 12.99 8.31 -1.15
CA GLN A 10 13.31 8.61 0.24
C GLN A 10 12.18 9.41 0.91
N LEU A 11 11.62 10.39 0.22
CA LEU A 11 10.48 11.16 0.72
C LEU A 11 9.27 10.26 0.99
N LEU A 12 8.97 9.33 0.08
CA LEU A 12 7.89 8.36 0.28
C LEU A 12 8.14 7.48 1.50
N LYS A 13 9.38 6.99 1.66
CA LYS A 13 9.78 6.20 2.83
C LYS A 13 9.62 6.98 4.14
N ASP A 14 10.08 8.22 4.18
CA ASP A 14 10.00 9.08 5.36
C ASP A 14 8.53 9.38 5.71
N THR A 15 7.70 9.65 4.72
CA THR A 15 6.25 9.82 4.87
C THR A 15 5.60 8.55 5.43
N ALA A 16 5.97 7.38 4.91
CA ALA A 16 5.47 6.10 5.42
C ALA A 16 5.87 5.85 6.87
N LYS A 17 7.11 6.15 7.22
CA LYS A 17 7.62 6.03 8.59
C LYS A 17 6.85 6.94 9.56
N GLU A 18 6.64 8.20 9.19
CA GLU A 18 5.88 9.15 9.98
C GLU A 18 4.42 8.71 10.14
N PHE A 19 3.78 8.31 9.06
CA PHE A 19 2.41 7.82 9.07
C PHE A 19 2.23 6.64 10.02
N VAL A 20 3.09 5.62 9.91
CA VAL A 20 3.02 4.41 10.75
C VAL A 20 3.25 4.76 12.21
N SER A 21 4.23 5.61 12.51
CA SER A 21 4.53 6.03 13.88
C SER A 21 3.36 6.77 14.53
N ASN A 22 2.64 7.59 13.77
CA ASN A 22 1.54 8.41 14.28
C ASN A 22 0.19 7.70 14.29
N ASN A 23 -0.06 6.79 13.34
CA ASN A 23 -1.39 6.21 13.14
C ASN A 23 -1.48 4.72 13.46
N ALA A 24 -0.38 3.97 13.30
CA ALA A 24 -0.39 2.52 13.45
C ALA A 24 0.91 1.98 14.09
N PRO A 25 1.30 2.50 15.28
CA PRO A 25 2.41 1.92 16.02
C PRO A 25 2.12 0.48 16.42
N ILE A 26 3.11 -0.25 16.94
CA ILE A 26 2.98 -1.68 17.28
C ILE A 26 1.77 -1.98 18.20
N ASN A 27 1.33 -1.04 19.01
CA ASN A 27 0.14 -1.21 19.84
C ASN A 27 -1.13 -1.36 19.00
N HIS A 28 -1.22 -0.73 17.84
CA HIS A 28 -2.34 -0.93 16.92
C HIS A 28 -2.48 -2.39 16.49
N PHE A 29 -1.37 -3.06 16.15
CA PHE A 29 -1.37 -4.49 15.84
C PHE A 29 -1.90 -5.31 17.02
N ARG A 30 -1.45 -5.01 18.24
CA ARG A 30 -1.90 -5.71 19.45
C ARG A 30 -3.40 -5.52 19.71
N GLU A 31 -3.91 -4.31 19.53
CA GLU A 31 -5.34 -4.00 19.66
C GLU A 31 -6.19 -4.78 18.65
N ILE A 32 -5.77 -4.80 17.38
CA ILE A 32 -6.48 -5.58 16.34
C ILE A 32 -6.49 -7.07 16.67
N ARG A 33 -5.35 -7.62 17.09
CA ARG A 33 -5.23 -9.02 17.48
C ARG A 33 -6.13 -9.37 18.69
N ASP A 34 -6.04 -8.57 19.75
CA ASP A 34 -6.64 -8.88 21.04
C ASP A 34 -8.15 -8.58 21.06
N SER A 35 -8.65 -7.71 20.20
CA SER A 35 -10.07 -7.38 20.06
C SER A 35 -10.89 -8.39 19.26
N ASN A 36 -10.26 -9.44 18.71
CA ASN A 36 -10.90 -10.37 17.77
C ASN A 36 -11.60 -9.67 16.60
N ASN A 37 -10.93 -8.67 16.03
CA ASN A 37 -11.45 -7.92 14.90
C ASN A 37 -11.75 -8.86 13.72
N GLU A 38 -12.99 -8.87 13.23
CA GLU A 38 -13.45 -9.77 12.16
C GLU A 38 -12.70 -9.60 10.86
N LEU A 39 -12.30 -8.37 10.54
CA LEU A 39 -11.55 -8.06 9.32
C LEU A 39 -10.05 -8.31 9.47
N GLY A 40 -9.53 -8.30 10.70
CA GLY A 40 -8.11 -8.38 10.96
C GLY A 40 -7.32 -7.10 10.64
N TYR A 41 -7.98 -5.99 10.32
CA TYR A 41 -7.38 -4.68 10.07
C TYR A 41 -8.38 -3.55 10.32
N SER A 42 -7.89 -2.31 10.42
CA SER A 42 -8.71 -1.11 10.58
C SER A 42 -9.06 -0.50 9.21
N LYS A 43 -10.36 -0.35 8.92
CA LYS A 43 -10.82 0.35 7.72
C LYS A 43 -10.37 1.81 7.68
N ASP A 44 -10.29 2.48 8.84
CA ASP A 44 -9.84 3.87 8.90
C ASP A 44 -8.37 4.00 8.53
N ILE A 45 -7.51 3.11 9.02
CA ILE A 45 -6.10 3.09 8.65
C ILE A 45 -5.94 2.75 7.17
N TRP A 46 -6.68 1.76 6.66
CA TRP A 46 -6.67 1.43 5.23
C TRP A 46 -7.09 2.63 4.38
N LYS A 47 -8.17 3.30 4.74
CA LYS A 47 -8.63 4.50 4.03
C LYS A 47 -7.55 5.58 3.98
N LYS A 48 -6.88 5.85 5.09
CA LYS A 48 -5.76 6.81 5.14
C LYS A 48 -4.60 6.41 4.23
N MET A 49 -4.29 5.11 4.15
CA MET A 49 -3.25 4.60 3.22
C MET A 49 -3.66 4.82 1.76
N VAL A 50 -4.93 4.60 1.43
CA VAL A 50 -5.49 4.85 0.09
C VAL A 50 -5.43 6.34 -0.23
N ASP A 51 -5.82 7.20 0.70
CA ASP A 51 -5.78 8.67 0.54
C ASP A 51 -4.34 9.19 0.30
N LEU A 52 -3.33 8.48 0.81
CA LEU A 52 -1.91 8.73 0.50
C LEU A 52 -1.45 8.17 -0.85
N GLY A 53 -2.31 7.48 -1.57
CA GLY A 53 -2.01 6.90 -2.88
C GLY A 53 -1.29 5.54 -2.84
N TRP A 54 -1.21 4.90 -1.67
CA TRP A 54 -0.42 3.68 -1.53
C TRP A 54 -1.01 2.46 -2.25
N ALA A 55 -2.34 2.39 -2.37
CA ALA A 55 -2.99 1.33 -3.14
C ALA A 55 -2.64 1.38 -4.64
N GLY A 56 -2.34 2.57 -5.16
CA GLY A 56 -2.06 2.82 -6.57
C GLY A 56 -0.58 3.00 -6.92
N ILE A 57 0.36 2.69 -6.03
CA ILE A 57 1.81 2.91 -6.27
C ILE A 57 2.30 2.19 -7.54
N LEU A 58 1.85 0.97 -7.80
CA LEU A 58 2.21 0.20 -8.99
C LEU A 58 1.24 0.37 -10.15
N ILE A 59 0.08 0.99 -9.93
CA ILE A 59 -0.94 1.14 -10.95
C ILE A 59 -0.52 2.23 -11.94
N PRO A 60 -0.61 1.97 -13.27
CA PRO A 60 -0.37 2.99 -14.28
C PRO A 60 -1.26 4.23 -14.11
N GLU A 61 -0.75 5.39 -14.51
CA GLU A 61 -1.49 6.67 -14.40
C GLU A 61 -2.82 6.64 -15.15
N GLU A 62 -2.89 5.94 -16.29
CA GLU A 62 -4.13 5.78 -17.07
C GLU A 62 -5.26 5.09 -16.29
N TYR A 63 -4.94 4.33 -15.23
CA TYR A 63 -5.89 3.66 -14.36
C TYR A 63 -5.97 4.28 -12.95
N GLY A 64 -5.52 5.51 -12.82
CA GLY A 64 -5.64 6.27 -11.58
C GLY A 64 -4.52 6.06 -10.56
N GLY A 65 -3.46 5.35 -10.92
CA GLY A 65 -2.28 5.15 -10.08
C GLY A 65 -1.20 6.19 -10.28
N SER A 66 -0.10 6.05 -9.53
CA SER A 66 1.07 6.92 -9.63
C SER A 66 2.22 6.32 -10.43
N ASN A 67 2.14 5.04 -10.76
CA ASN A 67 3.22 4.30 -11.44
C ASN A 67 4.62 4.55 -10.85
N PHE A 68 4.69 4.60 -9.53
CA PHE A 68 5.91 4.97 -8.82
C PHE A 68 6.95 3.85 -8.80
N GLY A 69 6.52 2.61 -8.99
CA GLY A 69 7.39 1.45 -9.13
C GLY A 69 7.60 0.64 -7.85
N MET A 70 8.22 -0.53 -8.05
CA MET A 70 8.44 -1.55 -7.02
C MET A 70 9.29 -1.07 -5.84
N ILE A 71 10.32 -0.26 -6.10
CA ILE A 71 11.19 0.26 -5.05
C ILE A 71 10.40 1.18 -4.11
N GLY A 72 9.52 2.02 -4.67
CA GLY A 72 8.63 2.88 -3.89
C GLY A 72 7.68 2.07 -3.02
N LEU A 73 6.99 1.08 -3.58
CA LEU A 73 6.13 0.20 -2.80
C LEU A 73 6.91 -0.58 -1.74
N GLY A 74 8.09 -1.10 -2.08
CA GLY A 74 8.96 -1.78 -1.14
C GLY A 74 9.34 -0.93 0.06
N SER A 75 9.59 0.36 -0.15
CA SER A 75 9.89 1.31 0.92
C SER A 75 8.71 1.49 1.88
N VAL A 76 7.48 1.56 1.36
CA VAL A 76 6.26 1.62 2.18
C VAL A 76 6.04 0.31 2.95
N LEU A 77 6.20 -0.84 2.27
CA LEU A 77 6.05 -2.15 2.90
C LEU A 77 7.08 -2.38 4.02
N GLU A 78 8.30 -1.90 3.85
CA GLU A 78 9.33 -1.96 4.90
C GLU A 78 8.88 -1.22 6.16
N GLU A 79 8.37 -0.01 6.02
CA GLU A 79 7.91 0.79 7.17
C GLU A 79 6.63 0.22 7.80
N THR A 80 5.68 -0.26 7.02
CA THR A 80 4.49 -0.94 7.56
C THR A 80 4.85 -2.25 8.24
N GLY A 81 5.82 -3.00 7.72
CA GLY A 81 6.34 -4.23 8.31
C GLY A 81 7.05 -4.01 9.64
N ARG A 82 7.73 -2.88 9.81
CA ARG A 82 8.42 -2.51 11.05
C ARG A 82 7.49 -2.51 12.27
N CYS A 83 6.26 -2.06 12.10
CA CYS A 83 5.24 -2.00 13.15
C CYS A 83 4.16 -3.08 13.01
N LEU A 84 4.34 -4.06 12.14
CA LEU A 84 3.39 -5.14 11.87
C LEU A 84 1.98 -4.62 11.55
N VAL A 85 1.88 -3.57 10.75
CA VAL A 85 0.59 -2.92 10.43
C VAL A 85 -0.30 -3.88 9.65
N PRO A 86 -1.45 -4.31 10.22
CA PRO A 86 -2.37 -5.17 9.49
C PRO A 86 -3.14 -4.34 8.47
N SER A 87 -3.06 -4.72 7.20
CA SER A 87 -3.80 -4.06 6.12
C SER A 87 -3.84 -4.93 4.86
N PRO A 88 -4.74 -4.63 3.90
CA PRO A 88 -4.74 -5.27 2.59
C PRO A 88 -3.60 -4.81 1.67
N LEU A 89 -2.69 -3.95 2.10
CA LEU A 89 -1.68 -3.32 1.23
C LEU A 89 -0.86 -4.33 0.43
N PHE A 90 -0.29 -5.35 1.08
CA PHE A 90 0.53 -6.35 0.41
C PHE A 90 -0.28 -7.18 -0.59
N SER A 91 -1.44 -7.69 -0.18
CA SER A 91 -2.28 -8.53 -1.04
C SER A 91 -2.91 -7.76 -2.19
N THR A 92 -3.25 -6.50 -2.00
CA THR A 92 -3.94 -5.68 -2.99
C THR A 92 -2.97 -4.88 -3.86
N ALA A 93 -2.13 -4.03 -3.25
CA ALA A 93 -1.25 -3.12 -4.00
C ALA A 93 -0.08 -3.84 -4.67
N LEU A 94 0.38 -4.95 -4.14
CA LEU A 94 1.46 -5.75 -4.75
C LEU A 94 0.91 -6.95 -5.53
N LEU A 95 0.29 -7.91 -4.84
CA LEU A 95 -0.11 -9.17 -5.48
C LEU A 95 -1.27 -9.00 -6.46
N GLY A 96 -2.34 -8.35 -6.04
CA GLY A 96 -3.53 -8.14 -6.87
C GLY A 96 -3.23 -7.27 -8.09
N VAL A 97 -2.59 -6.13 -7.90
CA VAL A 97 -2.20 -5.23 -9.00
C VAL A 97 -1.25 -5.94 -9.97
N SER A 98 -0.22 -6.62 -9.48
CA SER A 98 0.73 -7.35 -10.34
C SER A 98 0.05 -8.44 -11.16
N LEU A 99 -0.86 -9.19 -10.56
CA LEU A 99 -1.61 -10.23 -11.26
C LEU A 99 -2.47 -9.65 -12.39
N ILE A 100 -3.18 -8.57 -12.12
CA ILE A 100 -4.06 -7.92 -13.10
C ILE A 100 -3.22 -7.29 -14.23
N GLU A 101 -2.11 -6.62 -13.88
CA GLU A 101 -1.21 -6.03 -14.88
C GLU A 101 -0.59 -7.06 -15.82
N LEU A 102 -0.16 -8.19 -15.29
CA LEU A 102 0.54 -9.23 -16.07
C LEU A 102 -0.42 -10.16 -16.81
N GLY A 103 -1.60 -10.45 -16.25
CA GLY A 103 -2.51 -11.46 -16.77
C GLY A 103 -3.89 -10.98 -17.19
N GLY A 104 -4.27 -9.76 -16.82
CA GLY A 104 -5.58 -9.20 -17.15
C GLY A 104 -5.70 -8.71 -18.59
N ASN A 105 -6.89 -8.80 -19.17
CA ASN A 105 -7.21 -8.14 -20.43
C ASN A 105 -7.49 -6.64 -20.19
N LYS A 106 -7.73 -5.87 -21.28
CA LYS A 106 -7.93 -4.43 -21.19
C LYS A 106 -9.12 -4.06 -20.30
N ASP A 107 -10.26 -4.72 -20.45
CA ASP A 107 -11.47 -4.41 -19.68
C ASP A 107 -11.27 -4.71 -18.19
N GLN A 108 -10.62 -5.82 -17.86
CA GLN A 108 -10.28 -6.18 -16.49
C GLN A 108 -9.32 -5.16 -15.85
N LYS A 109 -8.32 -4.71 -16.58
CA LYS A 109 -7.39 -3.68 -16.08
C LYS A 109 -8.12 -2.35 -15.83
N GLU A 110 -8.95 -1.92 -16.78
CA GLU A 110 -9.70 -0.67 -16.68
C GLU A 110 -10.66 -0.67 -15.49
N GLU A 111 -11.38 -1.77 -15.27
CA GLU A 111 -12.31 -1.92 -14.16
C GLU A 111 -11.57 -2.08 -12.82
N LEU A 112 -10.77 -3.13 -12.68
CA LEU A 112 -10.22 -3.55 -11.40
C LEU A 112 -9.11 -2.61 -10.88
N LEU A 113 -8.24 -2.10 -11.75
CA LEU A 113 -7.16 -1.22 -11.30
C LEU A 113 -7.68 0.14 -10.85
N ASN A 114 -8.70 0.69 -11.51
CA ASN A 114 -9.36 1.91 -11.06
C ASN A 114 -9.99 1.73 -9.67
N GLU A 115 -10.72 0.64 -9.47
CA GLU A 115 -11.34 0.33 -8.17
C GLU A 115 -10.30 0.16 -7.06
N ILE A 116 -9.18 -0.52 -7.35
CA ILE A 116 -8.09 -0.67 -6.38
C ILE A 116 -7.46 0.69 -6.03
N ALA A 117 -7.24 1.56 -7.02
CA ALA A 117 -6.67 2.87 -6.79
C ALA A 117 -7.57 3.76 -5.91
N GLU A 118 -8.87 3.58 -6.00
CA GLU A 118 -9.87 4.30 -5.19
C GLU A 118 -10.05 3.70 -3.78
N GLY A 119 -9.64 2.45 -3.57
CA GLY A 119 -9.69 1.75 -2.26
C GLY A 119 -10.83 0.75 -2.20
#